data_065bc0d2929d110c0f908a8e0cc5a9ad
#
_entry.id   065bc0d2929d110c0f908a8e0cc5a9ad
#
_cell.length_a   1.000
_cell.length_b   1.000
_cell.length_c   1.000
_cell.angle_alpha   90.00
_cell.angle_beta   90.00
_cell.angle_gamma   90.00
#
_symmetry.space_group_name_H-M   'P 1'
#
loop_
_entity.id
_entity.type
_entity.pdbx_description
1 polymer ?
#
loop_
_entity_poly.entity_id
_entity_poly.type
_entity_poly.pdbx_seq_one_letter_code
_entity_poly.pdbx_strand_id
1 'polypeptide(L)'
;MGSLLALLAVGMAVPGANNSTCAAHASIHGRRSNIVLIAGLGIGFFGVNVLCGLAVNSFDPESFVGKLLHYIGSLLMIALGVLLIFIGRSTSVFNLVETIPKLGLRTGIVMQIVNTKQWMVIFALMTVMLASFESEPGGIPGGVAGTLVIATINTTFGLFSMGLWTNIGHHVQERISNPKWGRVVILALGVLLLILSLLMLLRYHFA
;
A
#
# COMPACT_ATOMS: atom_id res chain seq x y z
N MET A 1 15.11 13.68 -3.27
CA MET A 1 14.16 13.97 -2.16
C MET A 1 12.75 14.34 -2.65
N GLY A 2 12.57 15.34 -3.52
CA GLY A 2 11.24 15.77 -3.97
C GLY A 2 10.41 14.72 -4.70
N SER A 3 11.04 13.94 -5.58
CA SER A 3 10.37 12.84 -6.31
C SER A 3 9.88 11.73 -5.39
N LEU A 4 10.59 11.46 -4.29
CA LEU A 4 10.22 10.49 -3.28
C LEU A 4 8.98 10.94 -2.50
N LEU A 5 8.99 12.18 -2.01
CA LEU A 5 7.84 12.74 -1.29
C LEU A 5 6.60 12.77 -2.19
N ALA A 6 6.76 13.08 -3.48
CA ALA A 6 5.68 13.00 -4.45
C ALA A 6 5.13 11.57 -4.62
N LEU A 7 6.02 10.57 -4.71
CA LEU A 7 5.63 9.16 -4.83
C LEU A 7 4.88 8.70 -3.58
N LEU A 8 5.38 9.04 -2.39
CA LEU A 8 4.72 8.72 -1.11
C LEU A 8 3.37 9.43 -0.98
N ALA A 9 3.28 10.71 -1.39
CA ALA A 9 2.02 11.46 -1.37
C ALA A 9 0.96 10.86 -2.31
N VAL A 10 1.37 10.44 -3.51
CA VAL A 10 0.48 9.71 -4.44
C VAL A 10 0.06 8.37 -3.84
N GLY A 11 1.00 7.62 -3.23
CA GLY A 11 0.69 6.37 -2.54
C GLY A 11 -0.32 6.52 -1.39
N MET A 12 -0.33 7.68 -0.71
CA MET A 12 -1.30 8.02 0.33
C MET A 12 -2.71 8.28 -0.22
N ALA A 13 -2.79 8.90 -1.39
CA ALA A 13 -4.08 9.22 -2.02
C ALA A 13 -4.77 7.97 -2.60
N VAL A 14 -4.01 6.95 -2.96
CA VAL A 14 -4.55 5.70 -3.50
C VAL A 14 -5.08 4.82 -2.36
N PRO A 15 -6.37 4.48 -2.33
CA PRO A 15 -6.90 3.55 -1.35
C PRO A 15 -6.40 2.13 -1.63
N GLY A 16 -5.31 1.76 -0.98
CA GLY A 16 -4.86 0.38 -0.88
C GLY A 16 -5.75 -0.44 0.07
N ALA A 17 -5.47 -1.74 0.20
CA ALA A 17 -6.25 -2.64 1.06
C ALA A 17 -6.36 -2.11 2.51
N ASN A 18 -5.27 -1.59 3.08
CA ASN A 18 -5.25 -1.03 4.44
C ASN A 18 -6.17 0.18 4.57
N ASN A 19 -6.06 1.13 3.64
CA ASN A 19 -6.84 2.36 3.64
C ASN A 19 -8.33 2.07 3.47
N SER A 20 -8.66 1.18 2.54
CA SER A 20 -10.06 0.74 2.31
C SER A 20 -10.63 0.01 3.52
N THR A 21 -9.83 -0.85 4.18
CA THR A 21 -10.24 -1.53 5.42
C THR A 21 -10.45 -0.51 6.55
N CYS A 22 -9.55 0.45 6.72
CA CYS A 22 -9.72 1.51 7.72
C CYS A 22 -10.97 2.35 7.48
N ALA A 23 -11.24 2.71 6.22
CA ALA A 23 -12.44 3.46 5.86
C ALA A 23 -13.72 2.65 6.14
N ALA A 24 -13.79 1.39 5.67
CA ALA A 24 -14.93 0.52 5.87
C ALA A 24 -15.16 0.20 7.37
N HIS A 25 -14.10 -0.11 8.12
CA HIS A 25 -14.21 -0.40 9.54
C HIS A 25 -14.65 0.83 10.35
N ALA A 26 -14.15 2.03 10.01
CA ALA A 26 -14.55 3.27 10.65
C ALA A 26 -16.00 3.66 10.34
N SER A 27 -16.49 3.36 9.15
CA SER A 27 -17.89 3.62 8.77
C SER A 27 -18.86 2.79 9.59
N ILE A 28 -18.48 1.58 10.02
CA ILE A 28 -19.33 0.67 10.79
C ILE A 28 -19.15 0.85 12.30
N HIS A 29 -17.89 0.91 12.75
CA HIS A 29 -17.53 0.85 14.17
C HIS A 29 -17.06 2.20 14.75
N GLY A 30 -17.02 3.25 13.94
CA GLY A 30 -16.58 4.58 14.32
C GLY A 30 -15.05 4.75 14.36
N ARG A 31 -14.58 6.00 14.35
CA ARG A 31 -13.15 6.35 14.28
C ARG A 31 -12.30 5.79 15.41
N ARG A 32 -12.84 5.80 16.65
CA ARG A 32 -12.09 5.37 17.83
C ARG A 32 -11.74 3.88 17.80
N SER A 33 -12.58 3.06 17.20
CA SER A 33 -12.32 1.63 17.07
C SER A 33 -11.14 1.33 16.12
N ASN A 34 -10.86 2.23 15.18
CA ASN A 34 -9.76 2.09 14.23
C ASN A 34 -8.37 2.30 14.85
N ILE A 35 -8.26 2.97 15.98
CA ILE A 35 -6.95 3.25 16.60
C ILE A 35 -6.18 1.95 16.85
N VAL A 36 -6.84 0.94 17.39
CA VAL A 36 -6.22 -0.36 17.69
C VAL A 36 -5.91 -1.13 16.39
N LEU A 37 -6.79 -1.04 15.40
CA LEU A 37 -6.56 -1.63 14.07
C LEU A 37 -5.35 -0.98 13.37
N ILE A 38 -5.30 0.36 13.35
CA ILE A 38 -4.20 1.13 12.74
C ILE A 38 -2.87 0.84 13.45
N ALA A 39 -2.87 0.72 14.77
CA ALA A 39 -1.67 0.33 15.50
C ALA A 39 -1.17 -1.06 15.06
N GLY A 40 -2.06 -2.04 14.91
CA GLY A 40 -1.71 -3.37 14.40
C GLY A 40 -1.20 -3.36 12.95
N LEU A 41 -1.91 -2.63 12.09
CA LEU A 41 -1.49 -2.42 10.70
C LEU A 41 -0.11 -1.74 10.63
N GLY A 42 0.14 -0.73 11.45
CA GLY A 42 1.42 -0.01 11.50
C GLY A 42 2.58 -0.90 11.97
N ILE A 43 2.38 -1.69 13.02
CA ILE A 43 3.39 -2.64 13.51
C ILE A 43 3.74 -3.66 12.41
N GLY A 44 2.72 -4.28 11.81
CA GLY A 44 2.93 -5.22 10.72
C GLY A 44 3.59 -4.57 9.49
N PHE A 45 3.16 -3.36 9.14
CA PHE A 45 3.70 -2.61 8.01
C PHE A 45 5.18 -2.26 8.22
N PHE A 46 5.55 -1.78 9.42
CA PHE A 46 6.94 -1.53 9.77
C PHE A 46 7.78 -2.80 9.67
N GLY A 47 7.30 -3.92 10.24
CA GLY A 47 7.98 -5.21 10.16
C GLY A 47 8.23 -5.65 8.72
N VAL A 48 7.22 -5.54 7.84
CA VAL A 48 7.37 -5.86 6.40
C VAL A 48 8.38 -4.94 5.72
N ASN A 49 8.37 -3.63 6.02
CA ASN A 49 9.36 -2.69 5.49
C ASN A 49 10.79 -3.09 5.89
N VAL A 50 11.00 -3.41 7.17
CA VAL A 50 12.32 -3.83 7.65
C VAL A 50 12.76 -5.13 6.97
N LEU A 51 11.90 -6.13 6.91
CA LEU A 51 12.23 -7.41 6.27
C LEU A 51 12.55 -7.26 4.78
N CYS A 52 11.76 -6.46 4.05
CA CYS A 52 12.02 -6.18 2.64
C CYS A 52 13.34 -5.41 2.45
N GLY A 53 13.62 -4.39 3.28
CA GLY A 53 14.85 -3.63 3.17
C GLY A 53 16.09 -4.47 3.49
N LEU A 54 16.04 -5.34 4.50
CA LEU A 54 17.13 -6.28 4.80
C LEU A 54 17.31 -7.28 3.64
N ALA A 55 16.23 -7.77 3.05
CA ALA A 55 16.32 -8.64 1.88
C ALA A 55 16.95 -7.93 0.67
N VAL A 56 16.54 -6.67 0.39
CA VAL A 56 17.13 -5.87 -0.69
C VAL A 56 18.62 -5.68 -0.50
N ASN A 57 19.07 -5.41 0.73
CA ASN A 57 20.51 -5.30 1.04
C ASN A 57 21.30 -6.63 0.85
N SER A 58 20.58 -7.75 0.78
CA SER A 58 21.19 -9.08 0.59
C SER A 58 21.18 -9.54 -0.87
N PHE A 59 20.45 -8.85 -1.76
CA PHE A 59 20.33 -9.20 -3.17
C PHE A 59 20.81 -8.04 -4.05
N ASP A 60 21.62 -8.37 -5.07
CA ASP A 60 21.93 -7.43 -6.15
C ASP A 60 20.66 -7.19 -6.99
N PRO A 61 20.20 -5.93 -7.14
CA PRO A 61 19.04 -5.58 -7.98
C PRO A 61 19.20 -6.03 -9.45
N GLU A 62 20.43 -6.03 -9.97
CA GLU A 62 20.74 -6.47 -11.33
C GLU A 62 20.78 -7.99 -11.46
N SER A 63 20.76 -8.72 -10.36
CA SER A 63 20.70 -10.17 -10.35
C SER A 63 19.43 -10.69 -11.02
N PHE A 64 19.47 -11.92 -11.51
CA PHE A 64 18.30 -12.61 -12.04
C PHE A 64 17.11 -12.60 -11.07
N VAL A 65 17.38 -12.74 -9.77
CA VAL A 65 16.36 -12.73 -8.70
C VAL A 65 15.73 -11.33 -8.57
N GLY A 66 16.53 -10.27 -8.58
CA GLY A 66 16.04 -8.89 -8.54
C GLY A 66 15.11 -8.56 -9.72
N LYS A 67 15.52 -8.93 -10.93
CA LYS A 67 14.71 -8.77 -12.15
C LYS A 67 13.42 -9.58 -12.08
N LEU A 68 13.50 -10.84 -11.66
CA LEU A 68 12.32 -11.71 -11.52
C LEU A 68 11.31 -11.13 -10.52
N LEU A 69 11.76 -10.64 -9.37
CA LEU A 69 10.90 -10.01 -8.37
C LEU A 69 10.22 -8.76 -8.90
N HIS A 70 10.92 -7.94 -9.69
CA HIS A 70 10.33 -6.76 -10.33
C HIS A 70 9.20 -7.14 -11.29
N TYR A 71 9.41 -8.14 -12.16
CA TYR A 71 8.38 -8.61 -13.10
C TYR A 71 7.17 -9.23 -12.38
N ILE A 72 7.42 -10.07 -11.37
CA ILE A 72 6.34 -10.67 -10.56
C ILE A 72 5.53 -9.56 -9.86
N GLY A 73 6.21 -8.56 -9.26
CA GLY A 73 5.56 -7.42 -8.62
C GLY A 73 4.66 -6.64 -9.55
N SER A 74 5.18 -6.30 -10.73
CA SER A 74 4.44 -5.58 -11.74
C SER A 74 3.22 -6.37 -12.24
N LEU A 75 3.38 -7.67 -12.47
CA LEU A 75 2.29 -8.56 -12.90
C LEU A 75 1.17 -8.65 -11.87
N LEU A 76 1.53 -8.76 -10.58
CA LEU A 76 0.54 -8.79 -9.49
C LEU A 76 -0.20 -7.46 -9.35
N MET A 77 0.47 -6.33 -9.54
CA MET A 77 -0.16 -5.01 -9.57
C MET A 77 -1.17 -4.89 -10.71
N ILE A 78 -0.82 -5.39 -11.91
CA ILE A 78 -1.72 -5.46 -13.05
C ILE A 78 -2.93 -6.33 -12.72
N ALA A 79 -2.71 -7.54 -12.23
CA ALA A 79 -3.76 -8.48 -11.85
C ALA A 79 -4.74 -7.88 -10.83
N LEU A 80 -4.21 -7.14 -9.84
CA LEU A 80 -5.06 -6.46 -8.87
C LEU A 80 -5.84 -5.29 -9.49
N GLY A 81 -5.23 -4.51 -10.37
CA GLY A 81 -5.93 -3.45 -11.12
C GLY A 81 -7.12 -4.01 -11.89
N VAL A 82 -6.91 -5.13 -12.61
CA VAL A 82 -7.96 -5.86 -13.32
C VAL A 82 -9.04 -6.37 -12.35
N LEU A 83 -8.64 -6.96 -11.23
CA LEU A 83 -9.57 -7.46 -10.20
C LEU A 83 -10.44 -6.34 -9.63
N LEU A 84 -9.86 -5.17 -9.32
CA LEU A 84 -10.64 -4.01 -8.84
C LEU A 84 -11.65 -3.53 -9.88
N ILE A 85 -11.28 -3.51 -11.17
CA ILE A 85 -12.22 -3.17 -12.24
C ILE A 85 -13.37 -4.19 -12.30
N PHE A 86 -13.07 -5.47 -12.15
CA PHE A 86 -14.07 -6.54 -12.14
C PHE A 86 -15.03 -6.40 -10.94
N ILE A 87 -14.49 -6.17 -9.75
CA ILE A 87 -15.25 -5.91 -8.52
C ILE A 87 -16.12 -4.67 -8.68
N GLY A 88 -15.58 -3.57 -9.22
CA GLY A 88 -16.34 -2.33 -9.44
C GLY A 88 -17.48 -2.47 -10.44
N ARG A 89 -17.44 -3.49 -11.31
CA ARG A 89 -18.55 -3.81 -12.22
C ARG A 89 -19.62 -4.69 -11.58
N SER A 90 -19.30 -5.43 -10.53
CA SER A 90 -20.24 -6.34 -9.84
C SER A 90 -21.09 -5.57 -8.84
N THR A 91 -22.41 -5.77 -8.89
CA THR A 91 -23.36 -5.18 -7.94
C THR A 91 -23.39 -5.89 -6.58
N SER A 92 -22.83 -7.10 -6.50
CA SER A 92 -22.97 -8.00 -5.35
C SER A 92 -22.06 -7.67 -4.16
N VAL A 93 -21.00 -6.86 -4.37
CA VAL A 93 -19.96 -6.62 -3.33
C VAL A 93 -20.43 -5.64 -2.24
N PHE A 94 -21.40 -4.79 -2.54
CA PHE A 94 -21.88 -3.78 -1.60
C PHE A 94 -22.74 -4.35 -0.46
N ASN A 95 -23.25 -5.57 -0.59
CA ASN A 95 -24.05 -6.25 0.45
C ASN A 95 -23.17 -6.92 1.55
N LEU A 96 -21.87 -6.99 1.35
CA LEU A 96 -20.93 -7.61 2.31
C LEU A 96 -20.48 -6.66 3.42
N VAL A 97 -20.79 -5.37 3.34
CA VAL A 97 -20.30 -4.34 4.27
C VAL A 97 -20.96 -4.47 5.66
N GLU A 98 -22.16 -5.04 5.75
CA GLU A 98 -22.90 -5.11 7.01
C GLU A 98 -22.39 -6.14 8.03
N THR A 99 -21.44 -7.01 7.65
CA THR A 99 -20.99 -8.13 8.49
C THR A 99 -19.52 -8.07 8.89
N ILE A 100 -18.83 -6.94 8.73
CA ILE A 100 -17.41 -6.83 9.11
C ILE A 100 -17.30 -6.86 10.64
N PRO A 101 -16.61 -7.87 11.24
CA PRO A 101 -16.38 -7.92 12.67
C PRO A 101 -15.47 -6.78 13.12
N LYS A 102 -15.53 -6.42 14.39
CA LYS A 102 -14.61 -5.42 14.95
C LYS A 102 -13.18 -5.94 14.89
N LEU A 103 -12.37 -5.30 14.08
CA LEU A 103 -10.97 -5.66 13.84
C LEU A 103 -10.07 -5.03 14.93
N GLY A 104 -9.11 -5.81 15.41
CA GLY A 104 -8.20 -5.40 16.47
C GLY A 104 -6.73 -5.43 16.05
N LEU A 105 -5.83 -5.24 17.02
CA LEU A 105 -4.38 -5.18 16.82
C LEU A 105 -3.83 -6.43 16.14
N ARG A 106 -4.20 -7.62 16.62
CA ARG A 106 -3.74 -8.90 16.04
C ARG A 106 -4.18 -9.04 14.59
N THR A 107 -5.43 -8.68 14.30
CA THR A 107 -5.97 -8.71 12.94
C THR A 107 -5.18 -7.78 12.01
N GLY A 108 -4.87 -6.55 12.48
CA GLY A 108 -4.06 -5.61 11.72
C GLY A 108 -2.67 -6.15 11.38
N ILE A 109 -1.97 -6.78 12.35
CA ILE A 109 -0.66 -7.39 12.12
C ILE A 109 -0.77 -8.55 11.11
N VAL A 110 -1.72 -9.46 11.30
CA VAL A 110 -1.90 -10.61 10.41
C VAL A 110 -2.25 -10.16 9.00
N MET A 111 -3.10 -9.14 8.84
CA MET A 111 -3.44 -8.58 7.52
C MET A 111 -2.20 -8.11 6.76
N GLN A 112 -1.20 -7.57 7.43
CA GLN A 112 0.05 -7.15 6.78
C GLN A 112 0.91 -8.33 6.36
N ILE A 113 0.99 -9.37 7.20
CA ILE A 113 1.77 -10.59 6.91
C ILE A 113 1.21 -11.31 5.69
N VAL A 114 -0.12 -11.44 5.59
CA VAL A 114 -0.77 -12.12 4.46
C VAL A 114 -0.95 -11.23 3.22
N ASN A 115 -0.70 -9.94 3.31
CA ASN A 115 -0.83 -9.02 2.18
C ASN A 115 0.38 -9.09 1.25
N THR A 116 0.50 -10.19 0.52
CA THR A 116 1.62 -10.45 -0.41
C THR A 116 1.84 -9.32 -1.42
N LYS A 117 0.76 -8.67 -1.89
CA LYS A 117 0.85 -7.50 -2.76
C LYS A 117 1.66 -6.38 -2.12
N GLN A 118 1.43 -6.12 -0.84
CA GLN A 118 2.13 -5.07 -0.12
C GLN A 118 3.62 -5.37 0.03
N TRP A 119 3.97 -6.63 0.30
CA TRP A 119 5.36 -7.07 0.33
C TRP A 119 6.10 -6.72 -0.96
N MET A 120 5.48 -6.95 -2.11
CA MET A 120 6.10 -6.68 -3.41
C MET A 120 6.27 -5.18 -3.68
N VAL A 121 5.24 -4.38 -3.35
CA VAL A 121 5.33 -2.92 -3.48
C VAL A 121 6.42 -2.36 -2.58
N ILE A 122 6.51 -2.84 -1.33
CA ILE A 122 7.53 -2.39 -0.38
C ILE A 122 8.91 -2.85 -0.83
N PHE A 123 9.06 -4.08 -1.33
CA PHE A 123 10.32 -4.57 -1.84
C PHE A 123 10.82 -3.70 -3.00
N ALA A 124 9.96 -3.42 -3.99
CA ALA A 124 10.28 -2.53 -5.09
C ALA A 124 10.62 -1.10 -4.62
N LEU A 125 9.86 -0.57 -3.66
CA LEU A 125 10.12 0.73 -3.06
C LEU A 125 11.49 0.76 -2.37
N MET A 126 11.79 -0.24 -1.55
CA MET A 126 13.07 -0.34 -0.83
C MET A 126 14.24 -0.42 -1.79
N THR A 127 14.12 -1.21 -2.88
CA THR A 127 15.15 -1.31 -3.92
C THR A 127 15.46 0.05 -4.53
N VAL A 128 14.44 0.81 -4.92
CA VAL A 128 14.62 2.13 -5.54
C VAL A 128 15.17 3.13 -4.52
N MET A 129 14.67 3.11 -3.30
CA MET A 129 15.04 4.10 -2.27
C MET A 129 16.44 3.89 -1.75
N LEU A 130 16.84 2.67 -1.42
CA LEU A 130 18.19 2.39 -0.95
C LEU A 130 19.22 2.76 -2.02
N ALA A 131 19.02 2.35 -3.27
CA ALA A 131 19.92 2.69 -4.37
C ALA A 131 20.01 4.20 -4.63
N SER A 132 18.90 4.95 -4.55
CA SER A 132 18.89 6.39 -4.81
C SER A 132 19.54 7.21 -3.70
N PHE A 133 19.51 6.76 -2.46
CA PHE A 133 20.03 7.52 -1.33
C PHE A 133 21.50 7.24 -1.03
N GLU A 134 22.02 6.06 -1.37
CA GLU A 134 23.46 5.79 -1.28
C GLU A 134 24.28 6.64 -2.26
N SER A 135 23.68 7.07 -3.36
CA SER A 135 24.36 7.79 -4.44
C SER A 135 24.45 9.32 -4.24
N GLU A 136 23.73 9.89 -3.25
CA GLU A 136 23.71 11.36 -3.04
C GLU A 136 24.62 11.80 -1.91
N PRO A 137 25.39 12.90 -2.09
CA PRO A 137 26.18 13.51 -1.00
C PRO A 137 25.25 13.93 0.16
N GLY A 138 25.46 13.38 1.37
CA GLY A 138 24.62 13.61 2.52
C GLY A 138 23.34 12.77 2.52
N GLY A 139 23.29 11.70 1.73
CA GLY A 139 22.18 10.75 1.67
C GLY A 139 22.01 9.89 2.93
N ILE A 140 21.00 9.05 2.91
CA ILE A 140 20.73 8.09 3.99
C ILE A 140 21.82 7.02 3.98
N PRO A 141 22.35 6.61 5.14
CA PRO A 141 23.36 5.54 5.20
C PRO A 141 22.81 4.26 4.55
N GLY A 142 23.66 3.52 3.85
CA GLY A 142 23.31 2.20 3.33
C GLY A 142 23.06 1.16 4.43
N GLY A 143 22.69 -0.03 4.03
CA GLY A 143 22.54 -1.17 4.92
C GLY A 143 21.36 -1.08 5.90
N VAL A 144 21.57 -1.59 7.11
CA VAL A 144 20.52 -1.66 8.15
C VAL A 144 20.02 -0.28 8.57
N ALA A 145 20.91 0.69 8.70
CA ALA A 145 20.55 2.05 9.11
C ALA A 145 19.61 2.71 8.09
N GLY A 146 19.95 2.64 6.81
CA GLY A 146 19.09 3.14 5.73
C GLY A 146 17.73 2.43 5.68
N THR A 147 17.74 1.12 5.83
CA THR A 147 16.50 0.33 5.93
C THR A 147 15.60 0.85 7.04
N LEU A 148 16.14 1.07 8.24
CA LEU A 148 15.33 1.56 9.38
C LEU A 148 14.78 2.97 9.16
N VAL A 149 15.58 3.85 8.57
CA VAL A 149 15.15 5.22 8.25
C VAL A 149 14.01 5.19 7.23
N ILE A 150 14.16 4.45 6.12
CA ILE A 150 13.14 4.34 5.08
C ILE A 150 11.88 3.66 5.62
N ALA A 151 12.03 2.57 6.39
CA ALA A 151 10.92 1.88 7.03
C ALA A 151 10.11 2.80 7.95
N THR A 152 10.81 3.65 8.73
CA THR A 152 10.17 4.62 9.62
C THR A 152 9.40 5.68 8.84
N ILE A 153 10.02 6.26 7.81
CA ILE A 153 9.39 7.26 6.95
C ILE A 153 8.15 6.67 6.29
N ASN A 154 8.30 5.53 5.60
CA ASN A 154 7.21 4.88 4.88
C ASN A 154 6.05 4.48 5.82
N THR A 155 6.38 3.95 7.00
CA THR A 155 5.37 3.59 8.00
C THR A 155 4.63 4.83 8.53
N THR A 156 5.33 5.91 8.79
CA THR A 156 4.71 7.17 9.25
C THR A 156 3.73 7.71 8.21
N PHE A 157 4.12 7.73 6.94
CA PHE A 157 3.23 8.11 5.84
C PHE A 157 2.04 7.14 5.72
N GLY A 158 2.27 5.84 5.87
CA GLY A 158 1.21 4.83 5.87
C GLY A 158 0.20 5.03 7.00
N LEU A 159 0.67 5.28 8.22
CA LEU A 159 -0.19 5.57 9.38
C LEU A 159 -1.02 6.84 9.18
N PHE A 160 -0.41 7.89 8.65
CA PHE A 160 -1.10 9.12 8.33
C PHE A 160 -2.19 8.89 7.27
N SER A 161 -1.87 8.14 6.22
CA SER A 161 -2.83 7.74 5.19
C SER A 161 -4.02 6.97 5.78
N MET A 162 -3.76 5.94 6.60
CA MET A 162 -4.81 5.17 7.27
C MET A 162 -5.69 6.04 8.17
N GLY A 163 -5.10 7.03 8.86
CA GLY A 163 -5.82 8.04 9.65
C GLY A 163 -6.73 8.91 8.80
N LEU A 164 -6.26 9.40 7.65
CA LEU A 164 -7.08 10.16 6.69
C LEU A 164 -8.25 9.33 6.18
N TRP A 165 -8.00 8.10 5.73
CA TRP A 165 -9.03 7.19 5.22
C TRP A 165 -10.03 6.78 6.31
N THR A 166 -9.61 6.66 7.56
CA THR A 166 -10.50 6.48 8.72
C THR A 166 -11.47 7.64 8.87
N ASN A 167 -10.97 8.89 8.74
CA ASN A 167 -11.83 10.07 8.81
C ASN A 167 -12.77 10.16 7.61
N ILE A 168 -12.25 9.89 6.40
CA ILE A 168 -13.07 9.82 5.18
C ILE A 168 -14.20 8.79 5.37
N GLY A 169 -13.87 7.56 5.81
CA GLY A 169 -14.86 6.50 6.00
C GLY A 169 -15.97 6.89 6.99
N HIS A 170 -15.60 7.57 8.08
CA HIS A 170 -16.56 8.03 9.06
C HIS A 170 -17.50 9.12 8.53
N HIS A 171 -17.00 10.06 7.73
CA HIS A 171 -17.80 11.17 7.20
C HIS A 171 -18.54 10.82 5.91
N VAL A 172 -18.09 9.81 5.19
CA VAL A 172 -18.64 9.41 3.87
C VAL A 172 -19.55 8.19 4.01
N GLN A 173 -19.78 7.71 5.23
CA GLN A 173 -20.68 6.57 5.48
C GLN A 173 -22.00 6.69 4.71
N GLU A 174 -22.64 7.85 4.73
CA GLU A 174 -23.88 8.12 4.00
C GLU A 174 -23.70 8.16 2.46
N ARG A 175 -22.52 8.56 1.98
CA ARG A 175 -22.23 8.69 0.53
C ARG A 175 -21.64 7.41 -0.07
N ILE A 176 -20.82 6.65 0.66
CA ILE A 176 -20.30 5.34 0.22
C ILE A 176 -21.42 4.30 0.18
N SER A 177 -22.46 4.44 1.01
CA SER A 177 -23.67 3.64 0.95
C SER A 177 -24.47 3.83 -0.37
N ASN A 178 -24.11 4.85 -1.16
CA ASN A 178 -24.65 5.00 -2.51
C ASN A 178 -23.87 4.10 -3.49
N PRO A 179 -24.49 3.02 -4.02
CA PRO A 179 -23.80 2.03 -4.87
C PRO A 179 -23.15 2.61 -6.13
N LYS A 180 -23.67 3.75 -6.62
CA LYS A 180 -23.12 4.43 -7.82
C LYS A 180 -21.74 5.05 -7.54
N TRP A 181 -21.60 5.78 -6.44
CA TRP A 181 -20.32 6.43 -6.09
C TRP A 181 -19.25 5.42 -5.68
N GLY A 182 -19.61 4.41 -4.90
CA GLY A 182 -18.69 3.33 -4.55
C GLY A 182 -18.11 2.62 -5.79
N ARG A 183 -18.97 2.35 -6.79
CA ARG A 183 -18.56 1.77 -8.07
C ARG A 183 -17.56 2.66 -8.82
N VAL A 184 -17.85 3.96 -8.96
CA VAL A 184 -16.96 4.92 -9.66
C VAL A 184 -15.59 4.97 -8.99
N VAL A 185 -15.55 5.03 -7.67
CA VAL A 185 -14.28 5.05 -6.91
C VAL A 185 -13.48 3.78 -7.16
N ILE A 186 -14.08 2.60 -7.03
CA ILE A 186 -13.38 1.31 -7.23
C ILE A 186 -12.86 1.20 -8.67
N LEU A 187 -13.65 1.59 -9.66
CA LEU A 187 -13.24 1.59 -11.06
C LEU A 187 -12.09 2.55 -11.33
N ALA A 188 -12.17 3.78 -10.83
CA ALA A 188 -11.10 4.77 -10.97
C ALA A 188 -9.78 4.27 -10.37
N LEU A 189 -9.83 3.62 -9.21
CA LEU A 189 -8.67 3.03 -8.55
C LEU A 189 -8.08 1.87 -9.33
N GLY A 190 -8.91 0.98 -9.86
CA GLY A 190 -8.46 -0.11 -10.71
C GLY A 190 -7.74 0.39 -11.97
N VAL A 191 -8.30 1.41 -12.62
CA VAL A 191 -7.68 2.05 -13.80
C VAL A 191 -6.36 2.73 -13.44
N LEU A 192 -6.32 3.52 -12.34
CA LEU A 192 -5.10 4.18 -11.88
C LEU A 192 -3.99 3.15 -11.57
N LEU A 193 -4.34 2.06 -10.91
CA LEU A 193 -3.38 1.00 -10.59
C LEU A 193 -2.82 0.34 -11.85
N LEU A 194 -3.66 0.10 -12.87
CA LEU A 194 -3.22 -0.42 -14.16
C LEU A 194 -2.27 0.53 -14.87
N ILE A 195 -2.59 1.82 -14.91
CA ILE A 195 -1.72 2.85 -15.53
C ILE A 195 -0.36 2.88 -14.84
N LEU A 196 -0.34 2.94 -13.50
CA LEU A 196 0.91 2.97 -12.74
C LEU A 196 1.74 1.71 -12.94
N SER A 197 1.10 0.53 -12.95
CA SER A 197 1.80 -0.75 -13.17
C SER A 197 2.41 -0.84 -14.57
N LEU A 198 1.68 -0.40 -15.59
CA LEU A 198 2.19 -0.35 -16.97
C LEU A 198 3.34 0.65 -17.12
N LEU A 199 3.24 1.83 -16.52
CA LEU A 199 4.32 2.82 -16.53
C LEU A 199 5.59 2.28 -15.85
N MET A 200 5.46 1.56 -14.73
CA MET A 200 6.59 0.93 -14.06
C MET A 200 7.25 -0.14 -14.94
N LEU A 201 6.45 -0.96 -15.62
CA LEU A 201 6.93 -2.01 -16.52
C LEU A 201 7.65 -1.43 -17.73
N LEU A 202 7.08 -0.39 -18.36
CA LEU A 202 7.67 0.29 -19.51
C LEU A 202 8.98 0.99 -19.12
N ARG A 203 9.00 1.71 -17.99
CA ARG A 203 10.20 2.41 -17.52
C ARG A 203 11.36 1.44 -17.25
N TYR A 204 11.09 0.28 -16.71
CA TYR A 204 12.11 -0.75 -16.46
C TYR A 204 12.63 -1.39 -17.77
N HIS A 205 11.82 -1.44 -18.82
CA HIS A 205 12.21 -2.03 -20.09
C HIS A 205 13.03 -1.07 -20.97
N PHE A 206 12.87 0.25 -20.77
CA PHE A 206 13.54 1.29 -21.57
C PHE A 206 14.65 2.03 -20.78
N ALA A 207 14.93 1.68 -19.53
CA ALA A 207 16.08 2.16 -18.75
C ALA A 207 17.23 1.16 -18.82
#